data_7ef16da528e843fe176955a51bd1be94
#
_entry.id   7ef16da528e843fe176955a51bd1be94
#
_cell.length_a   1.000
_cell.length_b   1.000
_cell.length_c   1.000
_cell.angle_alpha   90.00
_cell.angle_beta   90.00
_cell.angle_gamma   90.00
#
_symmetry.space_group_name_H-M   'P 1'
#
loop_
_entity.id
_entity.type
_entity.pdbx_description
1 polymer ?
#
loop_
_entity_poly.entity_id
_entity_poly.type
_entity_poly.pdbx_seq_one_letter_code
_entity_poly.pdbx_strand_id
1 'polypeptide(L)'
;RIGSVHLLYDAAGEVVDIDCSPAVFKERVDRHFNGDVLRVVRMYFDRLFRMVELGGFDILGHADKMHYNASCYHPGLLDEPWYEALMKDYFSLVASRGYLVEINTKAYDSLGTFYPNSRYWELMKEYQIKVLVNSDAHYPERINAGRMEALRLLQAKGFATVAELHQGSWREVPIVV
;
A
#
# COMPACT_ATOMS: atom_id res chain seq x y z
N ARG A 1 4.14 -15.56 2.73
CA ARG A 1 2.83 -15.05 3.22
C ARG A 1 2.78 -13.55 2.98
N ILE A 2 1.62 -13.03 2.54
CA ILE A 2 1.38 -11.60 2.32
C ILE A 2 0.36 -11.14 3.34
N GLY A 3 0.67 -10.08 4.09
CA GLY A 3 -0.23 -9.41 5.01
C GLY A 3 -0.83 -8.16 4.39
N SER A 4 -2.15 -7.99 4.46
CA SER A 4 -2.87 -6.83 3.95
C SER A 4 -4.16 -6.57 4.71
N VAL A 5 -4.67 -5.34 4.62
CA VAL A 5 -5.93 -4.92 5.25
C VAL A 5 -6.93 -4.52 4.18
N HIS A 6 -8.10 -5.15 4.18
CA HIS A 6 -9.20 -4.89 3.23
C HIS A 6 -10.48 -4.45 3.91
N LEU A 7 -10.63 -4.79 5.20
CA LEU A 7 -11.88 -4.67 5.92
C LEU A 7 -11.71 -3.82 7.18
N LEU A 8 -12.71 -2.99 7.46
CA LEU A 8 -12.87 -2.29 8.72
C LEU A 8 -14.16 -2.75 9.42
N TYR A 9 -14.35 -2.30 10.64
CA TYR A 9 -15.60 -2.50 11.39
C TYR A 9 -16.18 -1.14 11.76
N ASP A 10 -17.47 -0.97 11.55
CA ASP A 10 -18.18 0.22 12.02
C ASP A 10 -18.47 0.18 13.55
N ALA A 11 -19.18 1.18 14.04
CA ALA A 11 -19.50 1.27 15.46
C ALA A 11 -20.47 0.17 15.95
N ALA A 12 -21.24 -0.44 15.05
CA ALA A 12 -22.12 -1.57 15.34
C ALA A 12 -21.39 -2.93 15.25
N GLY A 13 -20.12 -2.94 14.82
CA GLY A 13 -19.33 -4.14 14.56
C GLY A 13 -19.61 -4.78 13.21
N GLU A 14 -20.29 -4.08 12.29
CA GLU A 14 -20.50 -4.56 10.94
C GLU A 14 -19.19 -4.44 10.12
N VAL A 15 -18.95 -5.46 9.30
CA VAL A 15 -17.78 -5.50 8.41
C VAL A 15 -18.00 -4.58 7.21
N VAL A 16 -17.06 -3.66 7.00
CA VAL A 16 -17.07 -2.73 5.88
C VAL A 16 -15.83 -2.98 5.00
N ASP A 17 -16.06 -3.48 3.80
CA ASP A 17 -15.03 -3.64 2.79
C ASP A 17 -14.67 -2.27 2.19
N ILE A 18 -13.40 -1.89 2.31
CA ILE A 18 -12.82 -0.63 1.79
C ILE A 18 -12.05 -0.83 0.48
N ASP A 19 -11.92 -2.07 0.03
CA ASP A 19 -11.24 -2.42 -1.22
C ASP A 19 -12.25 -2.47 -2.38
N CYS A 20 -12.77 -1.32 -2.76
CA CYS A 20 -13.85 -1.18 -3.72
C CYS A 20 -13.63 0.04 -4.64
N SER A 21 -14.56 0.32 -5.54
CA SER A 21 -14.50 1.54 -6.36
C SER A 21 -14.70 2.82 -5.53
N PRO A 22 -14.20 3.99 -5.99
CA PRO A 22 -14.38 5.25 -5.27
C PRO A 22 -15.84 5.60 -4.94
N ALA A 23 -16.78 5.28 -5.86
CA ALA A 23 -18.20 5.53 -5.64
C ALA A 23 -18.77 4.68 -4.51
N VAL A 24 -18.43 3.38 -4.48
CA VAL A 24 -18.84 2.45 -3.42
C VAL A 24 -18.14 2.80 -2.11
N PHE A 25 -16.87 3.19 -2.16
CA PHE A 25 -16.15 3.66 -0.96
C PHE A 25 -16.85 4.87 -0.34
N LYS A 26 -17.24 5.85 -1.18
CA LYS A 26 -17.97 7.03 -0.70
C LYS A 26 -19.28 6.65 -0.02
N GLU A 27 -20.09 5.81 -0.66
CA GLU A 27 -21.36 5.33 -0.07
C GLU A 27 -21.14 4.67 1.29
N ARG A 28 -20.12 3.81 1.40
CA ARG A 28 -19.81 3.11 2.66
C ARG A 28 -19.31 4.04 3.75
N VAL A 29 -18.48 5.03 3.41
CA VAL A 29 -18.04 6.06 4.37
C VAL A 29 -19.23 6.87 4.87
N ASP A 30 -20.09 7.32 3.98
CA ASP A 30 -21.28 8.08 4.34
C ASP A 30 -22.22 7.25 5.24
N ARG A 31 -22.45 5.99 4.91
CA ARG A 31 -23.40 5.10 5.60
C ARG A 31 -22.87 4.60 6.95
N HIS A 32 -21.64 4.11 7.00
CA HIS A 32 -21.10 3.40 8.17
C HIS A 32 -20.25 4.28 9.08
N PHE A 33 -19.76 5.42 8.58
CA PHE A 33 -18.84 6.30 9.31
C PHE A 33 -19.33 7.76 9.34
N ASN A 34 -20.60 8.04 9.01
CA ASN A 34 -21.21 9.37 9.00
C ASN A 34 -20.45 10.41 8.15
N GLY A 35 -19.83 9.97 7.04
CA GLY A 35 -19.03 10.83 6.17
C GLY A 35 -17.64 11.17 6.69
N ASP A 36 -17.21 10.64 7.84
CA ASP A 36 -15.91 10.92 8.44
C ASP A 36 -14.80 10.06 7.80
N VAL A 37 -14.38 10.44 6.60
CA VAL A 37 -13.29 9.74 5.88
C VAL A 37 -11.96 9.81 6.61
N LEU A 38 -11.67 10.90 7.34
CA LEU A 38 -10.40 11.04 8.08
C LEU A 38 -10.33 10.01 9.21
N ARG A 39 -11.45 9.75 9.88
CA ARG A 39 -11.56 8.66 10.86
C ARG A 39 -11.34 7.31 10.19
N VAL A 40 -11.94 7.07 9.02
CA VAL A 40 -11.77 5.80 8.27
C VAL A 40 -10.30 5.57 7.92
N VAL A 41 -9.58 6.60 7.46
CA VAL A 41 -8.15 6.53 7.18
C VAL A 41 -7.35 6.16 8.44
N ARG A 42 -7.60 6.82 9.57
CA ARG A 42 -6.92 6.49 10.84
C ARG A 42 -7.19 5.06 11.28
N MET A 43 -8.44 4.62 11.22
CA MET A 43 -8.81 3.23 11.54
C MET A 43 -8.10 2.20 10.64
N TYR A 44 -7.94 2.52 9.35
CA TYR A 44 -7.20 1.67 8.43
C TYR A 44 -5.73 1.55 8.84
N PHE A 45 -5.07 2.67 9.12
CA PHE A 45 -3.67 2.65 9.56
C PHE A 45 -3.51 1.99 10.94
N ASP A 46 -4.43 2.18 11.88
CA ASP A 46 -4.41 1.45 13.16
C ASP A 46 -4.41 -0.07 12.94
N ARG A 47 -5.17 -0.56 11.97
CA ARG A 47 -5.15 -1.97 11.57
C ARG A 47 -3.83 -2.38 10.94
N LEU A 48 -3.25 -1.54 10.08
CA LEU A 48 -1.94 -1.80 9.47
C LEU A 48 -0.84 -1.83 10.54
N PHE A 49 -0.79 -0.86 11.45
CA PHE A 49 0.15 -0.87 12.58
C PHE A 49 0.01 -2.17 13.39
N ARG A 50 -1.21 -2.50 13.76
CA ARG A 50 -1.49 -3.72 14.53
C ARG A 50 -1.07 -4.99 13.80
N MET A 51 -1.32 -5.07 12.50
CA MET A 51 -0.90 -6.20 11.67
C MET A 51 0.63 -6.32 11.64
N VAL A 52 1.35 -5.21 11.47
CA VAL A 52 2.83 -5.19 11.47
C VAL A 52 3.38 -5.60 12.84
N GLU A 53 2.77 -5.16 13.94
CA GLU A 53 3.15 -5.57 15.31
C GLU A 53 2.95 -7.06 15.57
N LEU A 54 1.83 -7.62 15.15
CA LEU A 54 1.49 -9.03 15.32
C LEU A 54 2.36 -9.94 14.48
N GLY A 55 2.75 -9.49 13.28
CA GLY A 55 3.55 -10.28 12.36
C GLY A 55 2.83 -11.49 11.78
N GLY A 56 3.61 -12.52 11.44
CA GLY A 56 3.07 -13.76 10.87
C GLY A 56 3.01 -13.77 9.34
N PHE A 57 3.59 -12.78 8.67
CA PHE A 57 3.72 -12.68 7.22
C PHE A 57 5.15 -12.28 6.82
N ASP A 58 5.45 -12.35 5.54
CA ASP A 58 6.79 -12.08 4.99
C ASP A 58 6.81 -10.79 4.16
N ILE A 59 5.68 -10.47 3.55
CA ILE A 59 5.49 -9.33 2.64
C ILE A 59 4.31 -8.50 3.14
N LEU A 60 4.50 -7.19 3.20
CA LEU A 60 3.43 -6.22 3.39
C LEU A 60 2.83 -5.89 2.03
N GLY A 61 1.59 -6.33 1.79
CA GLY A 61 0.87 -6.11 0.54
C GLY A 61 0.22 -4.73 0.48
N HIS A 62 0.27 -4.06 -0.68
CA HIS A 62 -0.38 -2.78 -1.04
C HIS A 62 -0.62 -1.83 0.16
N ALA A 63 0.47 -1.45 0.83
CA ALA A 63 0.53 -0.88 2.17
C ALA A 63 -0.38 0.35 2.46
N ASP A 64 -0.76 1.11 1.45
CA ASP A 64 -1.63 2.29 1.60
C ASP A 64 -2.79 2.27 0.59
N LYS A 65 -3.29 1.10 0.25
CA LYS A 65 -4.28 0.90 -0.83
C LYS A 65 -5.48 1.85 -0.76
N MET A 66 -5.87 2.24 0.44
CA MET A 66 -6.98 3.18 0.65
C MET A 66 -6.70 4.59 0.11
N HIS A 67 -5.44 5.00 -0.08
CA HIS A 67 -5.09 6.39 -0.38
C HIS A 67 -5.84 6.96 -1.59
N TYR A 68 -6.01 6.16 -2.66
CA TYR A 68 -6.70 6.61 -3.86
C TYR A 68 -8.17 6.93 -3.58
N ASN A 69 -8.90 6.00 -2.98
CA ASN A 69 -10.31 6.18 -2.65
C ASN A 69 -10.52 7.32 -1.65
N ALA A 70 -9.68 7.41 -0.64
CA ALA A 70 -9.74 8.46 0.36
C ALA A 70 -9.41 9.83 -0.24
N SER A 71 -8.48 9.93 -1.19
CA SER A 71 -8.17 11.18 -1.91
C SER A 71 -9.29 11.60 -2.87
N CYS A 72 -10.01 10.64 -3.47
CA CYS A 72 -11.21 10.94 -4.24
C CYS A 72 -12.34 11.52 -3.37
N TYR A 73 -12.45 11.05 -2.13
CA TYR A 73 -13.43 11.54 -1.16
C TYR A 73 -13.02 12.89 -0.56
N HIS A 74 -11.76 13.03 -0.18
CA HIS A 74 -11.17 14.22 0.44
C HIS A 74 -9.94 14.66 -0.37
N PRO A 75 -10.13 15.52 -1.39
CA PRO A 75 -9.00 16.08 -2.16
C PRO A 75 -8.01 16.81 -1.26
N GLY A 76 -6.71 16.57 -1.46
CA GLY A 76 -5.65 17.13 -0.63
C GLY A 76 -5.25 16.28 0.58
N LEU A 77 -5.89 15.13 0.82
CA LEU A 77 -5.58 14.22 1.94
C LEU A 77 -4.08 13.92 2.07
N LEU A 78 -3.42 13.65 0.94
CA LEU A 78 -2.00 13.26 0.94
C LEU A 78 -1.07 14.44 1.29
N ASP A 79 -1.56 15.68 1.27
CA ASP A 79 -0.81 16.88 1.59
C ASP A 79 -1.05 17.35 3.04
N GLU A 80 -1.91 16.64 3.75
CA GLU A 80 -2.18 16.91 5.17
C GLU A 80 -0.95 16.54 6.03
N PRO A 81 -0.45 17.45 6.87
CA PRO A 81 0.74 17.19 7.69
C PRO A 81 0.63 15.94 8.59
N TRP A 82 -0.58 15.66 9.10
CA TRP A 82 -0.82 14.48 9.92
C TRP A 82 -0.74 13.18 9.11
N TYR A 83 -1.14 13.19 7.81
CA TYR A 83 -1.05 12.01 6.95
C TYR A 83 0.43 11.71 6.61
N GLU A 84 1.22 12.74 6.35
CA GLU A 84 2.66 12.58 6.14
C GLU A 84 3.36 12.03 7.39
N ALA A 85 3.04 12.56 8.58
CA ALA A 85 3.56 12.04 9.84
C ALA A 85 3.18 10.57 10.05
N LEU A 86 1.92 10.22 9.80
CA LEU A 86 1.40 8.85 9.88
C LEU A 86 2.18 7.89 8.96
N MET A 87 2.47 8.29 7.72
CA MET A 87 3.23 7.48 6.77
C MET A 87 4.70 7.29 7.20
N LYS A 88 5.32 8.33 7.78
CA LYS A 88 6.67 8.23 8.36
C LYS A 88 6.72 7.24 9.52
N ASP A 89 5.80 7.35 10.46
CA ASP A 89 5.70 6.45 11.59
C ASP A 89 5.46 5.01 11.14
N TYR A 90 4.55 4.84 10.18
CA TYR A 90 4.22 3.52 9.64
C TYR A 90 5.43 2.86 8.95
N PHE A 91 6.11 3.53 8.04
CA PHE A 91 7.28 2.93 7.38
C PHE A 91 8.47 2.79 8.32
N SER A 92 8.62 3.63 9.33
CA SER A 92 9.61 3.43 10.40
C SER A 92 9.37 2.12 11.16
N LEU A 93 8.12 1.84 11.52
CA LEU A 93 7.76 0.56 12.14
C LEU A 93 8.02 -0.62 11.20
N VAL A 94 7.60 -0.53 9.94
CA VAL A 94 7.81 -1.58 8.93
C VAL A 94 9.31 -1.90 8.78
N ALA A 95 10.16 -0.86 8.68
CA ALA A 95 11.60 -1.00 8.59
C ALA A 95 12.19 -1.68 9.81
N SER A 96 11.75 -1.30 11.03
CA SER A 96 12.22 -1.90 12.29
C SER A 96 11.91 -3.40 12.40
N ARG A 97 10.91 -3.88 11.67
CA ARG A 97 10.51 -5.29 11.64
C ARG A 97 11.13 -6.08 10.50
N GLY A 98 11.77 -5.39 9.53
CA GLY A 98 12.45 -6.04 8.40
C GLY A 98 11.54 -6.69 7.38
N TYR A 99 10.27 -6.27 7.28
CA TYR A 99 9.35 -6.78 6.28
C TYR A 99 9.71 -6.29 4.88
N LEU A 100 9.47 -7.15 3.88
CA LEU A 100 9.44 -6.74 2.48
C LEU A 100 8.16 -5.93 2.23
N VAL A 101 8.26 -4.87 1.42
CA VAL A 101 7.09 -4.10 1.00
C VAL A 101 6.81 -4.35 -0.47
N GLU A 102 5.58 -4.71 -0.76
CA GLU A 102 5.09 -4.86 -2.13
C GLU A 102 4.90 -3.50 -2.78
N ILE A 103 5.49 -3.32 -3.95
CA ILE A 103 5.07 -2.30 -4.91
C ILE A 103 4.00 -2.96 -5.78
N ASN A 104 2.76 -2.72 -5.45
CA ASN A 104 1.61 -3.29 -6.15
C ASN A 104 1.26 -2.43 -7.36
N THR A 105 1.23 -3.04 -8.54
CA THR A 105 1.03 -2.35 -9.82
C THR A 105 -0.38 -2.49 -10.38
N LYS A 106 -1.28 -3.18 -9.69
CA LYS A 106 -2.65 -3.49 -10.15
C LYS A 106 -3.44 -2.28 -10.67
N ALA A 107 -3.27 -1.15 -10.00
CA ALA A 107 -4.01 0.06 -10.30
C ALA A 107 -3.34 0.96 -11.35
N TYR A 108 -2.12 0.67 -11.78
CA TYR A 108 -1.37 1.59 -12.61
C TYR A 108 -2.04 1.86 -13.96
N ASP A 109 -2.41 0.82 -14.70
CA ASP A 109 -3.01 0.97 -16.03
C ASP A 109 -4.36 1.71 -16.02
N SER A 110 -5.11 1.60 -14.94
CA SER A 110 -6.46 2.16 -14.83
C SER A 110 -6.54 3.48 -14.08
N LEU A 111 -5.66 3.69 -13.09
CA LEU A 111 -5.71 4.82 -12.17
C LEU A 111 -4.41 5.64 -12.15
N GLY A 112 -3.35 5.19 -12.84
CA GLY A 112 -2.05 5.85 -12.86
C GLY A 112 -1.32 5.85 -11.51
N THR A 113 -1.66 4.93 -10.60
CA THR A 113 -1.09 4.89 -9.24
C THR A 113 -0.57 3.52 -8.87
N PHE A 114 0.35 3.51 -7.90
CA PHE A 114 0.90 2.31 -7.26
C PHE A 114 0.47 2.27 -5.78
N TYR A 115 0.58 1.08 -5.17
CA TYR A 115 0.44 0.92 -3.73
C TYR A 115 1.72 0.28 -3.15
N PRO A 116 2.41 0.94 -2.20
CA PRO A 116 2.12 2.28 -1.70
C PRO A 116 2.35 3.36 -2.76
N ASN A 117 1.73 4.53 -2.54
CA ASN A 117 1.88 5.69 -3.42
C ASN A 117 3.36 6.04 -3.61
N SER A 118 3.77 6.24 -4.87
CA SER A 118 5.17 6.47 -5.25
C SER A 118 5.81 7.72 -4.63
N ARG A 119 5.02 8.65 -4.06
CA ARG A 119 5.54 9.79 -3.31
C ARG A 119 6.33 9.38 -2.07
N TYR A 120 6.07 8.18 -1.51
CA TYR A 120 6.73 7.65 -0.30
C TYR A 120 7.90 6.71 -0.60
N TRP A 121 8.22 6.42 -1.86
CA TRP A 121 9.29 5.47 -2.18
C TRP A 121 10.68 5.97 -1.78
N GLU A 122 10.93 7.29 -1.85
CA GLU A 122 12.19 7.87 -1.35
C GLU A 122 12.33 7.66 0.17
N LEU A 123 11.25 7.89 0.93
CA LEU A 123 11.20 7.62 2.36
C LEU A 123 11.45 6.14 2.68
N MET A 124 10.84 5.23 1.91
CA MET A 124 11.09 3.79 2.06
C MET A 124 12.55 3.45 1.80
N LYS A 125 13.18 4.08 0.81
CA LYS A 125 14.60 3.92 0.54
C LYS A 125 15.48 4.45 1.68
N GLU A 126 15.17 5.64 2.20
CA GLU A 126 15.87 6.21 3.37
C GLU A 126 15.84 5.25 4.57
N TYR A 127 14.72 4.61 4.80
CA TYR A 127 14.54 3.59 5.85
C TYR A 127 15.09 2.21 5.48
N GLN A 128 15.75 2.07 4.32
CA GLN A 128 16.34 0.82 3.83
C GLN A 128 15.34 -0.34 3.70
N ILE A 129 14.08 -0.02 3.43
CA ILE A 129 13.03 -1.01 3.21
C ILE A 129 13.28 -1.72 1.88
N LYS A 130 13.36 -3.04 1.94
CA LYS A 130 13.45 -3.88 0.73
C LYS A 130 12.08 -3.98 0.09
N VAL A 131 12.04 -3.82 -1.24
CA VAL A 131 10.81 -3.85 -2.00
C VAL A 131 10.80 -4.99 -3.02
N LEU A 132 9.62 -5.45 -3.36
CA LEU A 132 9.36 -6.35 -4.49
C LEU A 132 8.25 -5.76 -5.36
N VAL A 133 8.14 -6.16 -6.62
CA VAL A 133 7.13 -5.66 -7.55
C VAL A 133 6.17 -6.79 -7.92
N ASN A 134 4.89 -6.62 -7.57
CA ASN A 134 3.81 -7.55 -7.90
C ASN A 134 2.66 -6.83 -8.60
N SER A 135 1.98 -7.56 -9.49
CA SER A 135 0.80 -7.04 -10.21
C SER A 135 -0.53 -7.27 -9.49
N ASP A 136 -0.58 -8.15 -8.51
CA ASP A 136 -1.86 -8.57 -7.88
C ASP A 136 -2.91 -8.94 -8.96
N ALA A 137 -2.44 -9.65 -10.00
CA ALA A 137 -3.22 -9.94 -11.20
C ALA A 137 -4.37 -10.90 -10.90
N HIS A 138 -5.59 -10.52 -11.30
CA HIS A 138 -6.78 -11.35 -11.24
C HIS A 138 -7.11 -11.95 -12.62
N TYR A 139 -6.39 -11.53 -13.65
CA TYR A 139 -6.53 -11.99 -15.03
C TYR A 139 -5.13 -12.29 -15.61
N PRO A 140 -4.95 -13.35 -16.39
CA PRO A 140 -3.64 -13.76 -16.92
C PRO A 140 -2.93 -12.66 -17.72
N GLU A 141 -3.65 -11.87 -18.50
CA GLU A 141 -3.12 -10.77 -19.33
C GLU A 141 -2.58 -9.60 -18.50
N ARG A 142 -2.90 -9.54 -17.20
CA ARG A 142 -2.46 -8.48 -16.28
C ARG A 142 -1.22 -8.85 -15.47
N ILE A 143 -0.64 -10.02 -15.67
CA ILE A 143 0.45 -10.52 -14.82
C ILE A 143 1.70 -9.60 -14.81
N ASN A 144 1.92 -8.85 -15.88
CA ASN A 144 3.03 -7.90 -16.01
C ASN A 144 2.56 -6.42 -16.03
N ALA A 145 1.26 -6.16 -15.78
CA ALA A 145 0.72 -4.80 -15.84
C ALA A 145 1.49 -3.84 -14.91
N GLY A 146 1.93 -2.70 -15.43
CA GLY A 146 2.65 -1.66 -14.68
C GLY A 146 4.03 -2.04 -14.14
N ARG A 147 4.54 -3.27 -14.40
CA ARG A 147 5.81 -3.75 -13.82
C ARG A 147 7.01 -2.93 -14.30
N MET A 148 7.12 -2.66 -15.59
CA MET A 148 8.26 -1.92 -16.15
C MET A 148 8.27 -0.47 -15.67
N GLU A 149 7.10 0.13 -15.57
CA GLU A 149 6.92 1.50 -15.07
C GLU A 149 7.33 1.59 -13.60
N ALA A 150 6.92 0.62 -12.78
CA ALA A 150 7.34 0.54 -11.37
C ALA A 150 8.87 0.42 -11.26
N LEU A 151 9.50 -0.46 -12.04
CA LEU A 151 10.96 -0.65 -12.01
C LEU A 151 11.70 0.62 -12.44
N ARG A 152 11.27 1.29 -13.53
CA ARG A 152 11.86 2.57 -13.98
C ARG A 152 11.76 3.63 -12.89
N LEU A 153 10.58 3.75 -12.26
CA LEU A 153 10.37 4.75 -11.22
C LEU A 153 11.15 4.43 -9.95
N LEU A 154 11.25 3.15 -9.54
CA LEU A 154 12.10 2.73 -8.44
C LEU A 154 13.57 3.08 -8.70
N GLN A 155 14.08 2.80 -9.90
CA GLN A 155 15.44 3.16 -10.29
C GLN A 155 15.65 4.69 -10.25
N ALA A 156 14.71 5.47 -10.77
CA ALA A 156 14.76 6.94 -10.73
C ALA A 156 14.77 7.50 -9.29
N LYS A 157 14.11 6.79 -8.35
CA LYS A 157 14.13 7.10 -6.90
C LYS A 157 15.33 6.47 -6.16
N GLY A 158 16.27 5.90 -6.91
CA GLY A 158 17.58 5.43 -6.43
C GLY A 158 17.57 4.04 -5.81
N PHE A 159 16.54 3.21 -6.04
CA PHE A 159 16.63 1.78 -5.74
C PHE A 159 17.52 1.11 -6.78
N ALA A 160 18.50 0.32 -6.32
CA ALA A 160 19.38 -0.46 -7.20
C ALA A 160 18.86 -1.89 -7.43
N THR A 161 18.09 -2.41 -6.47
CA THR A 161 17.64 -3.81 -6.44
C THR A 161 16.17 -3.90 -6.05
N VAL A 162 15.54 -5.02 -6.41
CA VAL A 162 14.26 -5.49 -5.87
C VAL A 162 14.44 -6.90 -5.33
N ALA A 163 13.59 -7.30 -4.38
CA ALA A 163 13.58 -8.65 -3.86
C ALA A 163 12.79 -9.59 -4.78
N GLU A 164 13.34 -10.76 -5.04
CA GLU A 164 12.65 -11.85 -5.75
C GLU A 164 12.76 -13.15 -4.94
N LEU A 165 11.70 -13.95 -4.97
CA LEU A 165 11.69 -15.27 -4.35
C LEU A 165 12.28 -16.30 -5.31
N HIS A 166 13.40 -16.91 -4.93
CA HIS A 166 14.06 -17.93 -5.72
C HIS A 166 14.32 -19.17 -4.87
N GLN A 167 13.79 -20.30 -5.25
CA GLN A 167 13.95 -21.59 -4.56
C GLN A 167 13.70 -21.51 -3.04
N GLY A 168 12.65 -20.80 -2.64
CA GLY A 168 12.25 -20.63 -1.24
C GLY A 168 13.07 -19.60 -0.45
N SER A 169 13.99 -18.86 -1.07
CA SER A 169 14.80 -17.82 -0.44
C SER A 169 14.64 -16.47 -1.15
N TRP A 170 14.62 -15.39 -0.37
CA TRP A 170 14.61 -14.04 -0.91
C TRP A 170 16.01 -13.63 -1.37
N ARG A 171 16.11 -13.08 -2.57
CA ARG A 171 17.34 -12.53 -3.15
C ARG A 171 17.10 -11.12 -3.62
N GLU A 172 18.08 -10.25 -3.47
CA GLU A 172 18.08 -8.94 -4.11
C GLU A 172 18.66 -9.08 -5.51
N VAL A 173 17.86 -8.68 -6.51
CA VAL A 173 18.25 -8.70 -7.92
C VAL A 173 18.34 -7.28 -8.45
N PRO A 174 19.34 -6.97 -9.32
CA PRO A 174 19.47 -5.63 -9.90
C PRO A 174 18.23 -5.24 -10.71
N ILE A 175 17.83 -3.97 -10.61
CA ILE A 175 16.82 -3.40 -11.50
C ILE A 175 17.47 -3.20 -12.87
N VAL A 176 16.92 -3.90 -13.87
CA VAL A 176 17.31 -3.76 -15.28
C VAL A 176 16.08 -3.32 -16.06
N VAL A 177 16.11 -2.12 -16.67
CA VAL A 177 15.01 -1.50 -17.42
C VAL A 177 15.48 -0.97 -18.76
#